data_efe9ec7ae7805608525c2d27798b137f
#
_entry.id   efe9ec7ae7805608525c2d27798b137f
#
_cell.length_a   1.000
_cell.length_b   1.000
_cell.length_c   1.000
_cell.angle_alpha   90.00
_cell.angle_beta   90.00
_cell.angle_gamma   90.00
#
_symmetry.space_group_name_H-M   'P 1'
#
loop_
_entity.id
_entity.type
_entity.pdbx_description
1 polymer ?
#
loop_
_entity_poly.entity_id
_entity_poly.type
_entity_poly.pdbx_seq_one_letter_code
_entity_poly.pdbx_strand_id
1 'polypeptide(L)'
;YSSAASDVYKRQKYNPSLAIGFQGTWGTPMLNVKGSDQLWTPAVFASLKIPLFRWGARFKEVNSQKAILRSKEYALDNTRDKIAQEVANAWTSLTEYTKQITVAEEACKIAEENLDLNTFSYNEGKLPILDVLSAQLSWIQSYSSLIQTWYQQKASLAQYNKAIGIRRLQ
;
A
#
# COMPACT_ATOMS: atom_id res chain seq x y z
N TYR A 1 -18.74 5.93 0.70
CA TYR A 1 -19.44 7.13 0.15
C TYR A 1 -19.21 7.32 -1.36
N SER A 2 -18.06 6.92 -1.92
CA SER A 2 -17.76 7.17 -3.34
C SER A 2 -18.54 6.27 -4.31
N SER A 3 -18.95 5.06 -3.90
CA SER A 3 -19.67 4.13 -4.79
C SER A 3 -21.12 4.57 -5.03
N ALA A 4 -21.84 5.04 -4.01
CA ALA A 4 -23.19 5.55 -4.13
C ALA A 4 -23.26 6.83 -4.98
N ALA A 5 -22.30 7.74 -4.81
CA ALA A 5 -22.21 8.95 -5.64
C ALA A 5 -21.91 8.60 -7.11
N SER A 6 -21.05 7.60 -7.35
CA SER A 6 -20.77 7.09 -8.71
C SER A 6 -22.00 6.48 -9.36
N ASP A 7 -22.83 5.76 -8.63
CA ASP A 7 -24.06 5.16 -9.15
C ASP A 7 -25.12 6.20 -9.49
N VAL A 8 -25.28 7.23 -8.66
CA VAL A 8 -26.17 8.37 -8.93
C VAL A 8 -25.72 9.10 -10.20
N TYR A 9 -24.43 9.39 -10.34
CA TYR A 9 -23.88 10.06 -11.51
C TYR A 9 -24.08 9.25 -12.80
N LYS A 10 -23.91 7.94 -12.76
CA LYS A 10 -24.13 7.05 -13.92
C LYS A 10 -25.59 6.96 -14.32
N ARG A 11 -26.53 7.00 -13.37
CA ARG A 11 -27.97 7.02 -13.64
C ARG A 11 -28.42 8.33 -14.25
N GLN A 12 -27.81 9.46 -13.92
CA GLN A 12 -28.12 10.78 -14.48
C GLN A 12 -27.90 10.84 -16.01
N LYS A 13 -26.96 10.06 -16.54
CA LYS A 13 -26.67 9.99 -17.98
C LYS A 13 -27.85 9.51 -18.82
N TYR A 14 -28.84 8.84 -18.23
CA TYR A 14 -30.01 8.30 -18.87
C TYR A 14 -31.30 9.06 -18.53
N ASN A 15 -31.22 10.08 -17.68
CA ASN A 15 -32.34 10.93 -17.31
C ASN A 15 -32.50 12.08 -18.30
N PRO A 16 -33.75 12.58 -18.50
CA PRO A 16 -33.99 13.79 -19.28
C PRO A 16 -33.24 14.96 -18.65
N SER A 17 -32.55 15.76 -19.45
CA SER A 17 -31.90 16.98 -19.00
C SER A 17 -32.61 18.20 -19.56
N LEU A 18 -32.97 19.12 -18.67
CA LEU A 18 -33.55 20.42 -19.03
C LEU A 18 -32.47 21.48 -18.82
N ALA A 19 -32.12 22.20 -19.83
CA ALA A 19 -31.23 23.35 -19.75
C ALA A 19 -31.98 24.63 -20.13
N ILE A 20 -31.90 25.64 -19.29
CA ILE A 20 -32.44 26.97 -19.54
C ILE A 20 -31.23 27.90 -19.65
N GLY A 21 -31.17 28.66 -20.73
CA GLY A 21 -30.06 29.62 -20.95
C GLY A 21 -30.59 30.97 -21.37
N PHE A 22 -29.80 31.98 -21.01
CA PHE A 22 -29.97 33.35 -21.45
C PHE A 22 -28.73 33.75 -22.26
N GLN A 23 -28.93 34.32 -23.43
CA GLN A 23 -27.86 34.79 -24.29
C GLN A 23 -28.19 36.20 -24.79
N GLY A 24 -27.24 37.10 -24.64
CA GLY A 24 -27.32 38.41 -25.25
C GLY A 24 -26.25 38.53 -26.34
N THR A 25 -26.66 38.93 -27.54
CA THR A 25 -25.75 39.15 -28.67
C THR A 25 -25.73 40.64 -29.04
N TRP A 26 -24.55 41.21 -29.19
CA TRP A 26 -24.35 42.54 -29.76
C TRP A 26 -24.01 42.36 -31.24
N GLY A 27 -24.83 42.95 -32.13
CA GLY A 27 -24.55 42.82 -33.54
C GLY A 27 -25.62 43.54 -34.40
N THR A 28 -25.35 43.67 -35.67
CA THR A 28 -26.35 44.13 -36.64
C THR A 28 -27.40 43.07 -36.84
N PRO A 29 -28.71 43.39 -36.81
CA PRO A 29 -29.78 42.42 -37.03
C PRO A 29 -29.62 41.77 -38.39
N MET A 30 -29.87 40.46 -38.42
CA MET A 30 -29.79 39.62 -39.66
C MET A 30 -30.76 40.01 -40.74
N LEU A 31 -31.77 40.82 -40.43
CA LEU A 31 -32.67 41.44 -41.38
C LEU A 31 -32.17 42.86 -41.69
N ASN A 32 -31.79 43.04 -42.96
CA ASN A 32 -31.21 44.26 -43.53
C ASN A 32 -32.21 45.43 -43.48
N VAL A 33 -32.41 46.01 -42.30
CA VAL A 33 -33.20 47.22 -42.11
C VAL A 33 -32.24 48.39 -42.17
N LYS A 34 -32.26 49.17 -43.22
CA LYS A 34 -31.47 50.43 -43.37
C LYS A 34 -31.67 51.31 -42.15
N GLY A 35 -30.57 51.53 -41.39
CA GLY A 35 -30.54 52.46 -40.29
C GLY A 35 -30.51 51.90 -38.87
N SER A 36 -30.21 50.58 -38.68
CA SER A 36 -30.12 50.00 -37.36
C SER A 36 -28.72 50.10 -36.80
N ASP A 37 -28.53 50.97 -35.82
CA ASP A 37 -27.39 50.95 -34.89
C ASP A 37 -27.33 49.59 -34.18
N GLN A 38 -26.12 49.26 -33.67
CA GLN A 38 -25.89 48.02 -32.94
C GLN A 38 -26.93 47.80 -31.84
N LEU A 39 -27.81 46.84 -32.07
CA LEU A 39 -28.87 46.52 -31.13
C LEU A 39 -28.48 45.29 -30.29
N TRP A 40 -28.63 45.44 -28.98
CA TRP A 40 -28.51 44.29 -28.09
C TRP A 40 -29.75 43.40 -28.18
N THR A 41 -29.58 42.17 -28.62
CA THR A 41 -30.71 41.23 -28.78
C THR A 41 -30.64 40.19 -27.70
N PRO A 42 -31.49 40.26 -26.66
CA PRO A 42 -31.59 39.20 -25.65
C PRO A 42 -32.37 38.02 -26.21
N ALA A 43 -31.86 36.81 -25.99
CA ALA A 43 -32.55 35.55 -26.29
C ALA A 43 -32.60 34.66 -25.07
N VAL A 44 -33.77 34.10 -24.75
CA VAL A 44 -33.96 33.07 -23.75
C VAL A 44 -34.28 31.80 -24.49
N PHE A 45 -33.56 30.71 -24.13
CA PHE A 45 -33.81 29.40 -24.70
C PHE A 45 -33.98 28.35 -23.62
N ALA A 46 -34.84 27.40 -23.85
CA ALA A 46 -34.99 26.19 -23.06
C ALA A 46 -34.72 24.98 -23.95
N SER A 47 -33.81 24.11 -23.51
CA SER A 47 -33.47 22.88 -24.23
C SER A 47 -33.79 21.67 -23.38
N LEU A 48 -34.67 20.79 -23.86
CA LEU A 48 -34.99 19.51 -23.23
C LEU A 48 -34.37 18.39 -24.06
N LYS A 49 -33.39 17.70 -23.45
CA LYS A 49 -32.69 16.58 -24.06
C LYS A 49 -33.18 15.27 -23.45
N ILE A 50 -33.93 14.50 -24.21
CA ILE A 50 -34.48 13.19 -23.80
C ILE A 50 -33.78 12.10 -24.64
N PRO A 51 -32.95 11.23 -24.02
CA PRO A 51 -32.32 10.12 -24.74
C PRO A 51 -33.32 9.00 -24.95
N LEU A 52 -34.01 9.01 -26.11
CA LEU A 52 -35.06 8.04 -26.41
C LEU A 52 -34.52 6.66 -26.78
N PHE A 53 -33.39 6.56 -27.45
CA PHE A 53 -32.85 5.29 -27.92
C PHE A 53 -31.33 5.31 -28.06
N ARG A 54 -30.65 4.33 -27.44
CA ARG A 54 -29.22 4.10 -27.58
C ARG A 54 -28.91 2.63 -27.81
N TRP A 55 -29.26 2.11 -28.97
CA TRP A 55 -28.90 0.79 -29.53
C TRP A 55 -28.09 -0.12 -28.60
N GLY A 56 -28.70 -0.73 -27.58
CA GLY A 56 -28.07 -1.71 -26.70
C GLY A 56 -26.96 -1.17 -25.79
N ALA A 57 -26.61 0.13 -25.82
CA ALA A 57 -25.58 0.72 -25.02
C ALA A 57 -25.83 0.51 -23.51
N ARG A 58 -27.09 0.53 -23.07
CA ARG A 58 -27.48 0.27 -21.68
C ARG A 58 -27.14 -1.15 -21.24
N PHE A 59 -27.42 -2.15 -22.09
CA PHE A 59 -27.10 -3.55 -21.77
C PHE A 59 -25.56 -3.77 -21.70
N LYS A 60 -24.83 -3.19 -22.66
CA LYS A 60 -23.35 -3.24 -22.64
C LYS A 60 -22.76 -2.53 -21.41
N GLU A 61 -23.31 -1.39 -21.04
CA GLU A 61 -22.90 -0.64 -19.85
C GLU A 61 -23.14 -1.46 -18.56
N VAL A 62 -24.33 -2.06 -18.41
CA VAL A 62 -24.66 -2.92 -17.26
C VAL A 62 -23.75 -4.14 -17.20
N ASN A 63 -23.47 -4.79 -18.32
CA ASN A 63 -22.56 -5.93 -18.36
C ASN A 63 -21.11 -5.52 -18.04
N SER A 64 -20.68 -4.38 -18.55
CA SER A 64 -19.37 -3.82 -18.20
C SER A 64 -19.26 -3.53 -16.70
N GLN A 65 -20.30 -2.92 -16.10
CA GLN A 65 -20.30 -2.66 -14.64
C GLN A 65 -20.31 -3.96 -13.82
N LYS A 66 -21.02 -5.00 -14.25
CA LYS A 66 -20.96 -6.32 -13.61
C LYS A 66 -19.56 -6.95 -13.70
N ALA A 67 -18.89 -6.80 -14.83
CA ALA A 67 -17.50 -7.28 -14.99
C ALA A 67 -16.54 -6.53 -14.08
N ILE A 68 -16.70 -5.21 -13.98
CA ILE A 68 -15.91 -4.37 -13.06
C ILE A 68 -16.16 -4.76 -11.59
N LEU A 69 -17.43 -5.02 -11.23
CA LEU A 69 -17.76 -5.47 -9.87
C LEU A 69 -17.05 -6.79 -9.54
N ARG A 70 -17.17 -7.80 -10.41
CA ARG A 70 -16.46 -9.09 -10.22
C ARG A 70 -14.95 -8.91 -10.13
N SER A 71 -14.37 -8.04 -10.95
CA SER A 71 -12.94 -7.72 -10.87
C SER A 71 -12.56 -7.12 -9.51
N LYS A 72 -13.42 -6.27 -8.93
CA LYS A 72 -13.22 -5.70 -7.59
C LYS A 72 -13.39 -6.74 -6.47
N GLU A 73 -14.33 -7.67 -6.62
CA GLU A 73 -14.50 -8.80 -5.69
C GLU A 73 -13.26 -9.69 -5.68
N TYR A 74 -12.76 -10.11 -6.84
CA TYR A 74 -11.51 -10.87 -6.92
C TYR A 74 -10.28 -10.10 -6.40
N ALA A 75 -10.23 -8.79 -6.64
CA ALA A 75 -9.16 -7.96 -6.08
C ALA A 75 -9.22 -7.89 -4.55
N LEU A 76 -10.43 -7.87 -3.98
CA LEU A 76 -10.63 -7.92 -2.52
C LEU A 76 -10.16 -9.26 -1.95
N ASP A 77 -10.56 -10.37 -2.56
CA ASP A 77 -10.17 -11.71 -2.11
C ASP A 77 -8.65 -11.90 -2.21
N ASN A 78 -8.05 -11.50 -3.33
CA ASN A 78 -6.59 -11.52 -3.49
C ASN A 78 -5.87 -10.64 -2.44
N THR A 79 -6.48 -9.53 -2.04
CA THR A 79 -5.92 -8.67 -0.98
C THR A 79 -6.01 -9.36 0.38
N ARG A 80 -7.10 -10.06 0.67
CA ARG A 80 -7.27 -10.85 1.90
C ARG A 80 -6.24 -11.97 1.98
N ASP A 81 -6.06 -12.70 0.89
CA ASP A 81 -5.08 -13.80 0.82
C ASP A 81 -3.65 -13.28 1.02
N LYS A 82 -3.31 -12.14 0.41
CA LYS A 82 -2.00 -11.49 0.60
C LYS A 82 -1.78 -11.08 2.05
N ILE A 83 -2.77 -10.51 2.71
CA ILE A 83 -2.67 -10.13 4.13
C ILE A 83 -2.47 -11.38 4.99
N ALA A 84 -3.25 -12.45 4.75
CA ALA A 84 -3.09 -13.71 5.48
C ALA A 84 -1.69 -14.30 5.32
N GLN A 85 -1.16 -14.29 4.09
CA GLN A 85 0.20 -14.74 3.79
C GLN A 85 1.26 -13.84 4.46
N GLU A 86 1.09 -12.53 4.45
CA GLU A 86 2.01 -11.58 5.09
C GLU A 86 2.08 -11.82 6.61
N VAL A 87 0.93 -12.03 7.26
CA VAL A 87 0.86 -12.36 8.70
C VAL A 87 1.54 -13.70 8.99
N ALA A 88 1.26 -14.73 8.19
CA ALA A 88 1.86 -16.05 8.37
C ALA A 88 3.39 -16.01 8.20
N ASN A 89 3.89 -15.33 7.18
CA ASN A 89 5.32 -15.17 6.95
C ASN A 89 6.00 -14.38 8.08
N ALA A 90 5.37 -13.30 8.53
CA ALA A 90 5.91 -12.49 9.65
C ALA A 90 5.95 -13.29 10.96
N TRP A 91 4.94 -14.12 11.22
CA TRP A 91 4.92 -15.03 12.38
C TRP A 91 6.02 -16.08 12.32
N THR A 92 6.20 -16.71 11.16
CA THR A 92 7.26 -17.72 10.95
C THR A 92 8.64 -17.10 11.18
N SER A 93 8.91 -15.93 10.58
CA SER A 93 10.18 -15.23 10.76
C SER A 93 10.43 -14.87 12.22
N LEU A 94 9.42 -14.37 12.94
CA LEU A 94 9.55 -14.05 14.37
C LEU A 94 9.89 -15.29 15.21
N THR A 95 9.22 -16.40 14.91
CA THR A 95 9.45 -17.67 15.62
C THR A 95 10.86 -18.22 15.36
N GLU A 96 11.32 -18.13 14.12
CA GLU A 96 12.67 -18.55 13.74
C GLU A 96 13.75 -17.71 14.40
N TYR A 97 13.66 -16.40 14.36
CA TYR A 97 14.63 -15.54 15.02
C TYR A 97 14.62 -15.70 16.54
N THR A 98 13.48 -16.00 17.15
CA THR A 98 13.42 -16.32 18.57
C THR A 98 14.20 -17.60 18.92
N LYS A 99 14.14 -18.62 18.05
CA LYS A 99 14.96 -19.83 18.22
C LYS A 99 16.45 -19.57 17.94
N GLN A 100 16.74 -18.74 16.95
CA GLN A 100 18.13 -18.38 16.62
C GLN A 100 18.85 -17.61 17.74
N ILE A 101 18.13 -16.83 18.56
CA ILE A 101 18.71 -16.16 19.72
C ILE A 101 19.29 -17.18 20.70
N THR A 102 18.53 -18.23 21.06
CA THR A 102 19.01 -19.26 22.00
C THR A 102 20.27 -19.95 21.50
N VAL A 103 20.33 -20.24 20.19
CA VAL A 103 21.53 -20.84 19.57
C VAL A 103 22.70 -19.87 19.56
N ALA A 104 22.45 -18.57 19.25
CA ALA A 104 23.50 -17.57 19.24
C ALA A 104 24.03 -17.25 20.65
N GLU A 105 23.17 -17.26 21.67
CA GLU A 105 23.57 -17.10 23.08
C GLU A 105 24.46 -18.25 23.53
N GLU A 106 24.10 -19.50 23.20
CA GLU A 106 24.90 -20.66 23.53
C GLU A 106 26.25 -20.66 22.79
N ALA A 107 26.26 -20.31 21.50
CA ALA A 107 27.50 -20.17 20.72
C ALA A 107 28.40 -19.07 21.27
N CYS A 108 27.86 -17.94 21.72
CA CYS A 108 28.63 -16.88 22.39
C CYS A 108 29.21 -17.35 23.67
N LYS A 109 28.47 -18.07 24.52
CA LYS A 109 28.91 -18.64 25.76
C LYS A 109 30.07 -19.65 25.58
N ILE A 110 29.93 -20.57 24.61
CA ILE A 110 30.98 -21.51 24.27
C ILE A 110 32.27 -20.79 23.80
N ALA A 111 32.12 -19.74 23.00
CA ALA A 111 33.26 -18.95 22.54
C ALA A 111 33.93 -18.19 23.68
N GLU A 112 33.20 -17.71 24.67
CA GLU A 112 33.72 -17.08 25.91
C GLU A 112 34.46 -18.07 26.75
N GLU A 113 33.89 -19.24 27.06
CA GLU A 113 34.55 -20.31 27.80
C GLU A 113 35.85 -20.78 27.12
N ASN A 114 35.86 -20.86 25.79
CA ASN A 114 37.05 -21.19 25.02
C ASN A 114 38.13 -20.08 25.14
N LEU A 115 37.75 -18.82 25.10
CA LEU A 115 38.69 -17.71 25.32
C LEU A 115 39.32 -17.75 26.71
N ASP A 116 38.52 -18.00 27.75
CA ASP A 116 38.97 -18.11 29.12
C ASP A 116 39.96 -19.27 29.30
N LEU A 117 39.65 -20.44 28.69
CA LEU A 117 40.52 -21.61 28.73
C LEU A 117 41.86 -21.35 28.02
N ASN A 118 41.85 -20.72 26.86
CA ASN A 118 43.07 -20.38 26.13
C ASN A 118 43.88 -19.35 26.88
N THR A 119 43.24 -18.35 27.50
CA THR A 119 43.90 -17.33 28.31
C THR A 119 44.59 -17.96 29.55
N PHE A 120 43.88 -18.84 30.23
CA PHE A 120 44.43 -19.60 31.36
C PHE A 120 45.64 -20.43 30.92
N SER A 121 45.53 -21.18 29.84
CA SER A 121 46.59 -22.05 29.34
C SER A 121 47.81 -21.26 28.85
N TYR A 122 47.60 -20.07 28.28
CA TYR A 122 48.70 -19.14 27.96
C TYR A 122 49.44 -18.64 29.20
N ASN A 123 48.73 -18.26 30.26
CA ASN A 123 49.30 -17.82 31.51
C ASN A 123 50.13 -18.92 32.21
N GLU A 124 49.74 -20.18 31.99
CA GLU A 124 50.48 -21.37 32.42
C GLU A 124 51.67 -21.71 31.52
N GLY A 125 51.91 -20.91 30.44
CA GLY A 125 52.99 -21.15 29.50
C GLY A 125 52.80 -22.37 28.58
N LYS A 126 51.55 -22.88 28.46
CA LYS A 126 51.22 -24.09 27.68
C LYS A 126 50.80 -23.82 26.26
N LEU A 127 50.38 -22.60 25.94
CA LEU A 127 49.91 -22.18 24.62
C LEU A 127 50.58 -20.88 24.17
N PRO A 128 50.75 -20.68 22.85
CA PRO A 128 51.24 -19.44 22.30
C PRO A 128 50.16 -18.35 22.35
N ILE A 129 50.54 -17.09 22.39
CA ILE A 129 49.63 -15.92 22.39
C ILE A 129 48.70 -15.90 21.16
N LEU A 130 49.14 -16.45 20.05
CA LEU A 130 48.36 -16.50 18.81
C LEU A 130 47.06 -17.27 18.96
N ASP A 131 47.03 -18.32 19.79
CA ASP A 131 45.82 -19.10 20.08
C ASP A 131 44.82 -18.27 20.90
N VAL A 132 45.30 -17.47 21.87
CA VAL A 132 44.44 -16.53 22.61
C VAL A 132 43.83 -15.48 21.71
N LEU A 133 44.61 -14.90 20.79
CA LEU A 133 44.11 -13.92 19.82
C LEU A 133 43.08 -14.52 18.88
N SER A 134 43.28 -15.78 18.47
CA SER A 134 42.32 -16.51 17.64
C SER A 134 41.00 -16.78 18.38
N ALA A 135 41.09 -17.19 19.67
CA ALA A 135 39.92 -17.38 20.50
C ALA A 135 39.18 -16.05 20.77
N GLN A 136 39.91 -14.96 21.00
CA GLN A 136 39.32 -13.63 21.16
C GLN A 136 38.58 -13.16 19.89
N LEU A 137 39.16 -13.38 18.73
CA LEU A 137 38.49 -13.07 17.46
C LEU A 137 37.21 -13.86 17.29
N SER A 138 37.24 -15.16 17.61
CA SER A 138 36.08 -16.04 17.57
C SER A 138 34.96 -15.56 18.51
N TRP A 139 35.31 -15.17 19.74
CA TRP A 139 34.35 -14.63 20.68
C TRP A 139 33.73 -13.32 20.19
N ILE A 140 34.51 -12.38 19.67
CA ILE A 140 34.03 -11.11 19.11
C ILE A 140 33.04 -11.38 17.94
N GLN A 141 33.35 -12.35 17.07
CA GLN A 141 32.49 -12.72 15.97
C GLN A 141 31.16 -13.30 16.47
N SER A 142 31.19 -14.21 17.43
CA SER A 142 29.99 -14.81 18.04
C SER A 142 29.14 -13.77 18.74
N TYR A 143 29.74 -12.85 19.48
CA TYR A 143 29.05 -11.76 20.14
C TYR A 143 28.40 -10.77 19.16
N SER A 144 29.10 -10.44 18.08
CA SER A 144 28.54 -9.60 17.02
C SER A 144 27.34 -10.28 16.32
N SER A 145 27.43 -11.59 16.10
CA SER A 145 26.34 -12.39 15.54
C SER A 145 25.11 -12.40 16.47
N LEU A 146 25.31 -12.51 17.78
CA LEU A 146 24.24 -12.46 18.77
C LEU A 146 23.51 -11.11 18.74
N ILE A 147 24.24 -10.00 18.72
CA ILE A 147 23.66 -8.65 18.62
C ILE A 147 22.83 -8.51 17.33
N GLN A 148 23.36 -9.00 16.21
CA GLN A 148 22.65 -8.97 14.94
C GLN A 148 21.36 -9.80 14.97
N THR A 149 21.37 -10.96 15.62
CA THR A 149 20.19 -11.81 15.78
C THR A 149 19.12 -11.13 16.66
N TRP A 150 19.51 -10.46 17.72
CA TRP A 150 18.58 -9.65 18.53
C TRP A 150 17.97 -8.51 17.73
N TYR A 151 18.75 -7.82 16.91
CA TYR A 151 18.23 -6.78 16.04
C TYR A 151 17.19 -7.34 15.05
N GLN A 152 17.49 -8.48 14.42
CA GLN A 152 16.58 -9.13 13.46
C GLN A 152 15.28 -9.60 14.13
N GLN A 153 15.36 -10.13 15.35
CA GLN A 153 14.18 -10.50 16.14
C GLN A 153 13.30 -9.28 16.45
N LYS A 154 13.89 -8.15 16.83
CA LYS A 154 13.15 -6.91 17.09
C LYS A 154 12.52 -6.35 15.79
N ALA A 155 13.24 -6.42 14.69
CA ALA A 155 12.73 -6.02 13.37
C ALA A 155 11.56 -6.90 12.92
N SER A 156 11.66 -8.23 13.07
CA SER A 156 10.58 -9.17 12.72
C SER A 156 9.36 -9.01 13.64
N LEU A 157 9.55 -8.68 14.92
CA LEU A 157 8.45 -8.32 15.82
C LEU A 157 7.71 -7.06 15.36
N ALA A 158 8.46 -6.04 14.91
CA ALA A 158 7.86 -4.82 14.37
C ALA A 158 7.09 -5.09 13.06
N GLN A 159 7.61 -5.96 12.19
CA GLN A 159 6.92 -6.40 10.97
C GLN A 159 5.64 -7.18 11.29
N TYR A 160 5.69 -8.09 12.25
CA TYR A 160 4.50 -8.83 12.69
C TYR A 160 3.43 -7.88 13.24
N ASN A 161 3.79 -6.94 14.12
CA ASN A 161 2.87 -5.94 14.64
C ASN A 161 2.24 -5.08 13.53
N LYS A 162 3.03 -4.74 12.51
CA LYS A 162 2.54 -4.03 11.32
C LYS A 162 1.54 -4.88 10.53
N ALA A 163 1.85 -6.16 10.30
CA ALA A 163 1.00 -7.07 9.53
C ALA A 163 -0.37 -7.31 10.19
N ILE A 164 -0.42 -7.40 11.51
CA ILE A 164 -1.68 -7.54 12.28
C ILE A 164 -2.37 -6.19 12.55
N GLY A 165 -1.81 -5.07 12.06
CA GLY A 165 -2.43 -3.76 12.16
C GLY A 165 -2.30 -3.08 13.53
N ILE A 166 -1.47 -3.59 14.44
CA ILE A 166 -1.19 -2.94 15.72
C ILE A 166 -0.25 -1.75 15.46
N ARG A 167 -0.84 -0.57 15.33
CA ARG A 167 -0.12 0.68 15.24
C ARG A 167 0.14 1.17 16.67
N ARG A 168 1.31 0.93 17.23
CA ARG A 168 1.75 1.68 18.43
C ARG A 168 2.00 3.12 17.97
N LEU A 169 1.04 4.00 18.26
CA LEU A 169 1.31 5.44 18.26
C LEU A 169 2.28 5.68 19.43
N GLN A 170 3.52 5.95 19.10
CA GLN A 170 4.47 6.56 20.03
C GLN A 170 4.15 8.04 20.15
#